data_74c54cba88ad96ba2d3fd490f4b24f9b
#
_entry.id   74c54cba88ad96ba2d3fd490f4b24f9b
#
_cell.length_a   1.000
_cell.length_b   1.000
_cell.length_c   1.000
_cell.angle_alpha   90.00
_cell.angle_beta   90.00
_cell.angle_gamma   90.00
#
_symmetry.space_group_name_H-M   'P 1'
#
loop_
_entity.id
_entity.type
_entity.pdbx_description
1 polymer ?
#
loop_
_entity_poly.entity_id
_entity_poly.type
_entity_poly.pdbx_seq_one_letter_code
_entity_poly.pdbx_strand_id
1 'polypeptide(L)'
;LINNPSHLESVNPVVEGFARARQDLVGEDAGARVMPVLVHGDSAFAGQGVVMETLNLSQLEGYRTGGTVHLVINNQIGYTTLPEDARSTRYSTDIAKMLMVPVFHVHGENPEALVHVARLACDYRRTFAKDVVVDVVCFRRYGHNEGDEPYFTQPQMYDRIRERPPL
;
A
#
# COMPACT_ATOMS: atom_id res chain seq x y z
N LEU A 1 -6.36 -14.73 -2.55
CA LEU A 1 -5.54 -13.96 -3.50
C LEU A 1 -6.34 -13.74 -4.78
N ILE A 2 -6.32 -12.52 -5.29
CA ILE A 2 -6.92 -12.15 -6.57
C ILE A 2 -5.78 -11.92 -7.56
N ASN A 3 -5.96 -12.40 -8.78
CA ASN A 3 -4.96 -12.21 -9.83
C ASN A 3 -4.78 -10.72 -10.13
N ASN A 4 -3.52 -10.28 -10.14
CA ASN A 4 -3.18 -8.91 -10.44
C ASN A 4 -2.75 -8.78 -11.91
N PRO A 5 -3.45 -7.99 -12.73
CA PRO A 5 -3.03 -7.72 -14.10
C PRO A 5 -1.81 -6.80 -14.12
N SER A 6 -1.18 -6.68 -15.28
CA SER A 6 -0.03 -5.77 -15.47
C SER A 6 -0.39 -4.27 -15.39
N HIS A 7 -1.68 -3.94 -15.44
CA HIS A 7 -2.18 -2.58 -15.21
C HIS A 7 -2.14 -2.27 -13.72
N LEU A 8 -1.15 -1.51 -13.30
CA LEU A 8 -0.92 -1.16 -11.90
C LEU A 8 -2.18 -0.58 -11.26
N GLU A 9 -2.51 -1.07 -10.05
CA GLU A 9 -3.63 -0.62 -9.20
C GLU A 9 -5.04 -0.94 -9.75
N SER A 10 -5.19 -1.46 -10.97
CA SER A 10 -6.53 -1.77 -11.51
C SER A 10 -7.26 -2.88 -10.75
N VAL A 11 -6.55 -3.69 -9.96
CA VAL A 11 -7.12 -4.72 -9.10
C VAL A 11 -7.83 -4.14 -7.86
N ASN A 12 -7.55 -2.89 -7.47
CA ASN A 12 -8.09 -2.31 -6.24
C ASN A 12 -9.62 -2.36 -6.19
N PRO A 13 -10.36 -1.78 -7.15
CA PRO A 13 -11.82 -1.84 -7.12
C PRO A 13 -12.36 -3.27 -7.29
N VAL A 14 -11.61 -4.16 -7.93
CA VAL A 14 -11.97 -5.58 -8.05
C VAL A 14 -11.92 -6.28 -6.70
N VAL A 15 -10.89 -6.00 -5.89
CA VAL A 15 -10.78 -6.53 -4.52
C VAL A 15 -11.92 -6.03 -3.65
N GLU A 16 -12.28 -4.75 -3.74
CA GLU A 16 -13.41 -4.18 -2.99
C GLU A 16 -14.73 -4.86 -3.36
N GLY A 17 -15.01 -5.01 -4.67
CA GLY A 17 -16.21 -5.72 -5.14
C GLY A 17 -16.22 -7.18 -4.70
N PHE A 18 -15.08 -7.86 -4.73
CA PHE A 18 -14.96 -9.24 -4.27
C PHE A 18 -15.16 -9.36 -2.75
N ALA A 19 -14.58 -8.45 -1.98
CA ALA A 19 -14.77 -8.39 -0.53
C ALA A 19 -16.26 -8.17 -0.19
N ARG A 20 -16.92 -7.24 -0.86
CA ARG A 20 -18.35 -6.97 -0.67
C ARG A 20 -19.21 -8.20 -0.97
N ALA A 21 -18.99 -8.85 -2.11
CA ALA A 21 -19.70 -10.08 -2.44
C ALA A 21 -19.51 -11.21 -1.40
N ARG A 22 -18.29 -11.32 -0.84
CA ARG A 22 -18.01 -12.26 0.25
C ARG A 22 -18.74 -11.87 1.53
N GLN A 23 -18.83 -10.59 1.84
CA GLN A 23 -19.56 -10.08 3.00
C GLN A 23 -21.06 -10.38 2.89
N ASP A 24 -21.63 -10.19 1.71
CA ASP A 24 -23.05 -10.50 1.45
C ASP A 24 -23.38 -11.99 1.66
N LEU A 25 -22.42 -12.87 1.31
CA LEU A 25 -22.55 -14.32 1.53
C LEU A 25 -22.38 -14.72 3.00
N VAL A 26 -21.56 -13.99 3.75
CA VAL A 26 -21.28 -14.29 5.16
C VAL A 26 -22.42 -13.82 6.07
N GLY A 27 -23.09 -12.73 5.73
CA GLY A 27 -24.20 -12.17 6.50
C GLY A 27 -23.76 -11.42 7.75
N GLU A 28 -24.25 -11.81 8.90
CA GLU A 28 -23.98 -11.10 10.18
C GLU A 28 -22.48 -11.01 10.47
N ASP A 29 -22.04 -9.89 11.01
CA ASP A 29 -20.65 -9.55 11.35
C ASP A 29 -19.67 -9.65 10.15
N ALA A 30 -20.20 -9.55 8.94
CA ALA A 30 -19.43 -9.71 7.70
C ALA A 30 -18.19 -8.80 7.67
N GLY A 31 -18.32 -7.55 8.12
CA GLY A 31 -17.19 -6.60 8.18
C GLY A 31 -16.04 -7.05 9.08
N ALA A 32 -16.34 -7.77 10.16
CA ALA A 32 -15.33 -8.33 11.06
C ALA A 32 -14.68 -9.61 10.48
N ARG A 33 -15.43 -10.35 9.66
CA ARG A 33 -15.03 -11.67 9.14
C ARG A 33 -14.35 -11.61 7.78
N VAL A 34 -14.61 -10.56 6.99
CA VAL A 34 -14.02 -10.36 5.65
C VAL A 34 -13.38 -8.98 5.61
N MET A 35 -12.07 -8.97 5.44
CA MET A 35 -11.27 -7.75 5.39
C MET A 35 -10.52 -7.70 4.06
N PRO A 36 -10.73 -6.68 3.22
CA PRO A 36 -9.87 -6.46 2.07
C PRO A 36 -8.49 -5.97 2.53
N VAL A 37 -7.45 -6.49 1.87
CA VAL A 37 -6.07 -6.05 2.03
C VAL A 37 -5.51 -5.79 0.64
N LEU A 38 -5.04 -4.57 0.41
CA LEU A 38 -4.41 -4.16 -0.84
C LEU A 38 -2.92 -3.91 -0.61
N VAL A 39 -2.08 -4.52 -1.43
CA VAL A 39 -0.63 -4.33 -1.38
C VAL A 39 -0.21 -3.50 -2.59
N HIS A 40 0.41 -2.36 -2.34
CA HIS A 40 0.78 -1.36 -3.33
C HIS A 40 2.29 -1.15 -3.40
N GLY A 41 2.79 -0.75 -4.57
CA GLY A 41 4.07 -0.07 -4.68
C GLY A 41 3.87 1.43 -4.45
N ASP A 42 4.86 2.10 -3.89
CA ASP A 42 4.78 3.53 -3.53
C ASP A 42 4.54 4.45 -4.74
N SER A 43 5.24 4.21 -5.85
CA SER A 43 5.07 5.01 -7.06
C SER A 43 3.70 4.81 -7.70
N ALA A 44 3.20 3.57 -7.73
CA ALA A 44 1.87 3.28 -8.26
C ALA A 44 0.77 3.85 -7.37
N PHE A 45 0.89 3.72 -6.06
CA PHE A 45 -0.06 4.28 -5.10
C PHE A 45 -0.20 5.80 -5.25
N ALA A 46 0.92 6.51 -5.37
CA ALA A 46 0.91 7.96 -5.53
C ALA A 46 0.45 8.43 -6.93
N GLY A 47 0.75 7.64 -7.98
CA GLY A 47 0.66 8.10 -9.37
C GLY A 47 -0.54 7.59 -10.17
N GLN A 48 -1.20 6.50 -9.74
CA GLN A 48 -2.32 5.91 -10.48
C GLN A 48 -3.66 6.48 -10.01
N GLY A 49 -4.39 7.16 -10.90
CA GLY A 49 -5.68 7.80 -10.58
C GLY A 49 -6.71 6.84 -9.99
N VAL A 50 -6.70 5.57 -10.40
CA VAL A 50 -7.63 4.55 -9.88
C VAL A 50 -7.50 4.33 -8.37
N VAL A 51 -6.34 4.62 -7.76
CA VAL A 51 -6.16 4.58 -6.30
C VAL A 51 -7.06 5.62 -5.63
N MET A 52 -7.00 6.87 -6.11
CA MET A 52 -7.84 7.96 -5.58
C MET A 52 -9.32 7.70 -5.80
N GLU A 53 -9.68 7.15 -6.97
CA GLU A 53 -11.06 6.78 -7.28
C GLU A 53 -11.56 5.68 -6.33
N THR A 54 -10.77 4.65 -6.08
CA THR A 54 -11.11 3.56 -5.15
C THR A 54 -11.23 4.09 -3.71
N LEU A 55 -10.30 4.93 -3.27
CA LEU A 55 -10.37 5.58 -1.97
C LEU A 55 -11.66 6.41 -1.80
N ASN A 56 -12.07 7.15 -2.83
CA ASN A 56 -13.31 7.93 -2.80
C ASN A 56 -14.58 7.07 -2.67
N LEU A 57 -14.55 5.81 -3.08
CA LEU A 57 -15.67 4.89 -2.94
C LEU A 57 -15.79 4.30 -1.51
N SER A 58 -14.69 4.28 -0.76
CA SER A 58 -14.54 3.45 0.45
C SER A 58 -15.56 3.72 1.57
N GLN A 59 -16.10 4.94 1.66
CA GLN A 59 -17.05 5.33 2.69
C GLN A 59 -18.48 5.53 2.17
N LEU A 60 -18.71 5.32 0.89
CA LEU A 60 -20.04 5.41 0.29
C LEU A 60 -20.87 4.17 0.61
N GLU A 61 -22.12 4.35 0.97
CA GLU A 61 -23.00 3.26 1.41
C GLU A 61 -23.09 2.10 0.42
N GLY A 62 -23.17 2.40 -0.88
CA GLY A 62 -23.24 1.38 -1.94
C GLY A 62 -21.94 0.63 -2.19
N TYR A 63 -20.79 1.12 -1.71
CA TYR A 63 -19.45 0.59 -2.06
C TYR A 63 -18.62 0.18 -0.85
N ARG A 64 -18.92 0.69 0.35
CA ARG A 64 -18.13 0.42 1.55
C ARG A 64 -18.04 -1.06 1.88
N THR A 65 -16.86 -1.48 2.33
CA THR A 65 -16.53 -2.83 2.78
C THR A 65 -16.21 -2.91 4.26
N GLY A 66 -16.47 -1.85 5.01
CA GLY A 66 -16.08 -1.73 6.42
C GLY A 66 -14.57 -1.45 6.59
N GLY A 67 -13.99 -0.79 5.61
CA GLY A 67 -12.60 -0.37 5.58
C GLY A 67 -11.64 -1.40 4.98
N THR A 68 -10.58 -0.89 4.37
CA THR A 68 -9.50 -1.64 3.72
C THR A 68 -8.18 -1.35 4.42
N VAL A 69 -7.36 -2.38 4.57
CA VAL A 69 -5.96 -2.20 4.98
C VAL A 69 -5.11 -2.06 3.72
N HIS A 70 -4.56 -0.87 3.52
CA HIS A 70 -3.63 -0.57 2.44
C HIS A 70 -2.20 -0.73 2.93
N LEU A 71 -1.46 -1.65 2.36
CA LEU A 71 -0.05 -1.89 2.66
C LEU A 71 0.79 -1.34 1.51
N VAL A 72 1.46 -0.22 1.72
CA VAL A 72 2.34 0.38 0.72
C VAL A 72 3.77 -0.09 0.96
N ILE A 73 4.28 -0.90 0.04
CA ILE A 73 5.69 -1.32 0.04
C ILE A 73 6.50 -0.20 -0.60
N ASN A 74 6.93 0.73 0.23
CA ASN A 74 7.65 1.93 -0.17
C ASN A 74 9.14 1.61 -0.33
N ASN A 75 9.48 1.03 -1.46
CA ASN A 75 10.85 0.69 -1.78
C ASN A 75 11.66 1.85 -2.37
N GLN A 76 11.07 3.03 -2.45
CA GLN A 76 11.68 4.29 -2.87
C GLN A 76 12.18 4.27 -4.33
N ILE A 77 11.65 3.37 -5.15
CA ILE A 77 12.00 3.24 -6.57
C ILE A 77 10.76 3.45 -7.44
N GLY A 78 10.87 4.40 -8.38
CA GLY A 78 9.96 4.55 -9.51
C GLY A 78 10.66 4.22 -10.83
N TYR A 79 11.03 2.97 -11.06
CA TYR A 79 11.89 2.52 -12.16
C TYR A 79 13.26 3.24 -12.10
N THR A 80 13.47 4.29 -12.89
CA THR A 80 14.71 5.09 -12.91
C THR A 80 14.58 6.43 -12.16
N THR A 81 13.41 6.71 -11.56
CA THR A 81 13.11 7.99 -10.91
C THR A 81 13.54 7.96 -9.44
N LEU A 82 14.31 8.95 -9.02
CA LEU A 82 14.70 9.14 -7.62
C LEU A 82 13.50 9.58 -6.77
N PRO A 83 13.49 9.30 -5.45
CA PRO A 83 12.39 9.68 -4.57
C PRO A 83 12.04 11.17 -4.60
N GLU A 84 13.03 12.04 -4.67
CA GLU A 84 12.86 13.48 -4.74
C GLU A 84 12.22 14.00 -6.02
N ASP A 85 12.37 13.24 -7.11
CA ASP A 85 11.80 13.58 -8.43
C ASP A 85 10.46 12.88 -8.69
N ALA A 86 10.06 11.96 -7.82
CA ALA A 86 8.92 11.08 -8.08
C ALA A 86 7.56 11.75 -7.78
N ARG A 87 7.52 12.74 -6.90
CA ARG A 87 6.27 13.37 -6.45
C ARG A 87 6.50 14.72 -5.78
N SER A 88 5.48 15.57 -5.83
CA SER A 88 5.50 16.86 -5.12
C SER A 88 5.22 16.74 -3.62
N THR A 89 4.57 15.66 -3.20
CA THR A 89 4.24 15.40 -1.79
C THR A 89 5.42 14.78 -1.06
N ARG A 90 5.47 14.97 0.25
CA ARG A 90 6.54 14.39 1.08
C ARG A 90 6.49 12.85 1.10
N TYR A 91 5.29 12.29 1.22
CA TYR A 91 5.08 10.84 1.27
C TYR A 91 4.22 10.38 0.08
N SER A 92 4.48 9.20 -0.42
CA SER A 92 3.65 8.56 -1.44
C SER A 92 2.21 8.36 -0.97
N THR A 93 2.03 8.22 0.33
CA THR A 93 0.74 8.00 1.00
C THR A 93 -0.04 9.29 1.28
N ASP A 94 0.48 10.45 0.92
CA ASP A 94 -0.20 11.74 1.17
C ASP A 94 -1.56 11.85 0.46
N ILE A 95 -1.77 11.10 -0.62
CA ILE A 95 -3.08 11.03 -1.28
C ILE A 95 -4.19 10.48 -0.36
N ALA A 96 -3.85 9.62 0.60
CA ALA A 96 -4.82 9.07 1.55
C ALA A 96 -5.33 10.11 2.56
N LYS A 97 -4.64 11.24 2.71
CA LYS A 97 -5.08 12.35 3.57
C LYS A 97 -6.42 12.95 3.16
N MET A 98 -6.81 12.78 1.89
CA MET A 98 -8.13 13.21 1.41
C MET A 98 -9.30 12.58 2.20
N LEU A 99 -9.10 11.37 2.74
CA LEU A 99 -10.11 10.65 3.52
C LEU A 99 -9.96 10.86 5.03
N MET A 100 -8.92 11.56 5.48
CA MET A 100 -8.61 11.74 6.91
C MET A 100 -8.51 10.39 7.65
N VAL A 101 -7.96 9.37 7.01
CA VAL A 101 -7.65 8.07 7.60
C VAL A 101 -6.22 8.04 8.14
N PRO A 102 -5.91 7.22 9.15
CA PRO A 102 -4.56 7.14 9.67
C PRO A 102 -3.59 6.55 8.65
N VAL A 103 -2.37 7.10 8.63
CA VAL A 103 -1.24 6.58 7.90
C VAL A 103 -0.13 6.28 8.90
N PHE A 104 0.30 5.04 8.97
CA PHE A 104 1.41 4.60 9.81
C PHE A 104 2.66 4.43 8.97
N HIS A 105 3.71 5.16 9.28
CA HIS A 105 5.02 4.98 8.64
C HIS A 105 5.88 4.07 9.51
N VAL A 106 6.40 2.98 8.93
CA VAL A 106 7.22 2.01 9.64
C VAL A 106 8.41 1.59 8.80
N HIS A 107 9.56 1.41 9.43
CA HIS A 107 10.75 0.89 8.76
C HIS A 107 10.62 -0.61 8.52
N GLY A 108 10.76 -1.04 7.26
CA GLY A 108 10.66 -2.44 6.86
C GLY A 108 11.76 -3.34 7.45
N GLU A 109 12.86 -2.74 7.91
CA GLU A 109 13.95 -3.45 8.59
C GLU A 109 13.70 -3.69 10.09
N ASN A 110 12.54 -3.29 10.61
CA ASN A 110 12.14 -3.54 11.99
C ASN A 110 10.90 -4.44 12.04
N PRO A 111 11.06 -5.77 12.05
CA PRO A 111 9.93 -6.71 11.99
C PRO A 111 9.01 -6.63 13.22
N GLU A 112 9.54 -6.30 14.38
CA GLU A 112 8.71 -6.14 15.59
C GLU A 112 7.79 -4.93 15.49
N ALA A 113 8.31 -3.79 15.03
CA ALA A 113 7.51 -2.60 14.77
C ALA A 113 6.46 -2.85 13.67
N LEU A 114 6.81 -3.60 12.62
CA LEU A 114 5.90 -3.99 11.55
C LEU A 114 4.71 -4.79 12.09
N VAL A 115 4.96 -5.82 12.92
CA VAL A 115 3.92 -6.63 13.54
C VAL A 115 3.03 -5.78 14.46
N HIS A 116 3.64 -4.87 15.23
CA HIS A 116 2.88 -3.96 16.11
C HIS A 116 1.95 -3.06 15.30
N VAL A 117 2.48 -2.40 14.26
CA VAL A 117 1.69 -1.51 13.38
C VAL A 117 0.62 -2.27 12.62
N ALA A 118 0.90 -3.49 12.15
CA ALA A 118 -0.10 -4.31 11.47
C ALA A 118 -1.29 -4.65 12.39
N ARG A 119 -1.02 -4.99 13.65
CA ARG A 119 -2.07 -5.21 14.64
C ARG A 119 -2.89 -3.94 14.88
N LEU A 120 -2.22 -2.81 15.09
CA LEU A 120 -2.88 -1.52 15.29
C LEU A 120 -3.78 -1.13 14.10
N ALA A 121 -3.31 -1.35 12.87
CA ALA A 121 -4.08 -1.11 11.66
C ALA A 121 -5.34 -1.99 11.59
N CYS A 122 -5.20 -3.28 11.89
CA CYS A 122 -6.33 -4.20 11.94
C CYS A 122 -7.36 -3.80 13.03
N ASP A 123 -6.89 -3.41 14.20
CA ASP A 123 -7.74 -2.99 15.32
C ASP A 123 -8.46 -1.67 14.99
N TYR A 124 -7.75 -0.72 14.40
CA TYR A 124 -8.36 0.53 13.91
C TYR A 124 -9.48 0.24 12.90
N ARG A 125 -9.19 -0.57 11.89
CA ARG A 125 -10.16 -0.95 10.86
C ARG A 125 -11.39 -1.63 11.47
N ARG A 126 -11.19 -2.55 12.41
CA ARG A 126 -12.31 -3.24 13.09
C ARG A 126 -13.15 -2.29 13.93
N THR A 127 -12.50 -1.37 14.64
CA THR A 127 -13.19 -0.45 15.56
C THR A 127 -13.97 0.62 14.83
N PHE A 128 -13.41 1.18 13.77
CA PHE A 128 -13.97 2.36 13.10
C PHE A 128 -14.61 2.07 11.74
N ALA A 129 -14.46 0.85 11.22
CA ALA A 129 -14.95 0.46 9.89
C ALA A 129 -14.47 1.43 8.77
N LYS A 130 -13.22 1.87 8.85
CA LYS A 130 -12.58 2.81 7.93
C LYS A 130 -11.28 2.24 7.40
N ASP A 131 -10.84 2.78 6.27
CA ASP A 131 -9.54 2.47 5.69
C ASP A 131 -8.41 2.88 6.61
N VAL A 132 -7.28 2.22 6.45
CA VAL A 132 -6.03 2.52 7.14
C VAL A 132 -4.86 2.21 6.21
N VAL A 133 -3.85 3.06 6.24
CA VAL A 133 -2.67 2.91 5.38
C VAL A 133 -1.45 2.61 6.24
N VAL A 134 -0.69 1.59 5.85
CA VAL A 134 0.61 1.27 6.43
C VAL A 134 1.68 1.47 5.36
N ASP A 135 2.52 2.46 5.55
CA ASP A 135 3.65 2.79 4.68
C ASP A 135 4.92 2.10 5.21
N VAL A 136 5.30 1.02 4.55
CA VAL A 136 6.49 0.23 4.90
C VAL A 136 7.68 0.75 4.11
N VAL A 137 8.48 1.62 4.74
CA VAL A 137 9.67 2.19 4.13
C VAL A 137 10.78 1.17 4.09
N CYS A 138 11.18 0.81 2.90
CA CYS A 138 12.19 -0.22 2.63
C CYS A 138 13.03 0.13 1.39
N PHE A 139 13.74 -0.83 0.84
CA PHE A 139 14.49 -0.69 -0.40
C PHE A 139 14.50 -2.00 -1.18
N ARG A 140 14.77 -1.91 -2.48
CA ARG A 140 15.04 -3.07 -3.34
C ARG A 140 16.54 -3.27 -3.48
N ARG A 141 17.03 -4.42 -3.06
CA ARG A 141 18.47 -4.71 -3.06
C ARG A 141 19.05 -4.83 -4.48
N TYR A 142 18.28 -5.34 -5.43
CA TYR A 142 18.74 -5.70 -6.76
C TYR A 142 18.09 -4.91 -7.90
N GLY A 143 17.51 -3.76 -7.59
CA GLY A 143 16.90 -2.89 -8.59
C GLY A 143 15.44 -3.24 -8.93
N HIS A 144 14.94 -2.64 -10.01
CA HIS A 144 13.54 -2.75 -10.43
C HIS A 144 13.17 -4.18 -10.84
N ASN A 145 14.02 -4.82 -11.62
CA ASN A 145 13.90 -6.23 -12.02
C ASN A 145 15.27 -6.83 -12.35
N GLU A 146 15.31 -8.11 -12.66
CA GLU A 146 16.55 -8.83 -12.95
C GLU A 146 17.27 -8.39 -14.24
N GLY A 147 16.58 -7.67 -15.11
CA GLY A 147 17.17 -7.11 -16.36
C GLY A 147 17.75 -5.71 -16.20
N ASP A 148 17.55 -5.07 -15.05
CA ASP A 148 17.99 -3.69 -14.80
C ASP A 148 19.28 -3.66 -14.01
N GLU A 149 20.21 -2.79 -14.43
CA GLU A 149 21.40 -2.46 -13.65
C GLU A 149 21.18 -1.11 -12.95
N PRO A 150 20.82 -1.11 -11.65
CA PRO A 150 20.42 0.11 -10.94
C PRO A 150 21.55 1.13 -10.78
N TYR A 151 22.82 0.70 -10.90
CA TYR A 151 23.97 1.60 -10.83
C TYR A 151 24.06 2.57 -12.00
N PHE A 152 23.40 2.28 -13.14
CA PHE A 152 23.38 3.22 -14.26
C PHE A 152 22.51 4.44 -14.00
N THR A 153 21.50 4.32 -13.16
CA THR A 153 20.54 5.39 -12.90
C THR A 153 20.60 5.94 -11.47
N GLN A 154 20.96 5.12 -10.49
CA GLN A 154 20.90 5.46 -9.06
C GLN A 154 22.15 4.97 -8.30
N PRO A 155 23.37 5.34 -8.73
CA PRO A 155 24.61 4.78 -8.17
C PRO A 155 24.77 5.08 -6.68
N GLN A 156 24.55 6.31 -6.25
CA GLN A 156 24.73 6.72 -4.85
C GLN A 156 23.76 6.00 -3.89
N MET A 157 22.53 5.77 -4.32
CA MET A 157 21.54 5.05 -3.54
C MET A 157 21.94 3.58 -3.39
N TYR A 158 22.39 2.96 -4.47
CA TYR A 158 22.77 1.55 -4.45
C TYR A 158 24.11 1.29 -3.76
N ASP A 159 25.01 2.23 -3.72
CA ASP A 159 26.21 2.14 -2.86
C ASP A 159 25.79 2.02 -1.38
N ARG A 160 24.88 2.85 -0.92
CA ARG A 160 24.34 2.77 0.45
C ARG A 160 23.58 1.47 0.73
N ILE A 161 22.79 1.00 -0.24
CA ILE A 161 22.04 -0.27 -0.11
C ILE A 161 23.00 -1.45 0.01
N ARG A 162 24.09 -1.45 -0.76
CA ARG A 162 25.10 -2.52 -0.73
C ARG A 162 25.79 -2.65 0.62
N GLU A 163 26.02 -1.54 1.31
CA GLU A 163 26.66 -1.50 2.62
C GLU A 163 25.75 -2.06 3.75
N ARG A 164 24.44 -2.16 3.52
CA ARG A 164 23.53 -2.66 4.55
C ARG A 164 23.54 -4.19 4.62
N PRO A 165 23.66 -4.76 5.82
CA PRO A 165 23.54 -6.20 5.99
C PRO A 165 22.13 -6.67 5.59
N PRO A 166 21.95 -7.90 5.15
CA PRO A 166 20.64 -8.52 5.04
C PRO A 166 20.04 -8.69 6.47
N LEU A 167 18.71 -8.64 6.53
CA LEU A 167 17.95 -8.95 7.75
C LEU A 167 18.05 -10.44 8.09
#